data_681200e953b15563f4af072a2fc6e9e7
#
_entry.id   681200e953b15563f4af072a2fc6e9e7
#
_cell.length_a   1.000
_cell.length_b   1.000
_cell.length_c   1.000
_cell.angle_alpha   90.00
_cell.angle_beta   90.00
_cell.angle_gamma   90.00
#
_symmetry.space_group_name_H-M   'P 1'
#
loop_
_entity.id
_entity.type
_entity.pdbx_description
1 polymer ?
#
loop_
_entity_poly.entity_id
_entity_poly.type
_entity_poly.pdbx_seq_one_letter_code
_entity_poly.pdbx_strand_id
1 'polypeptide(L)'
;VGSEMCIRDREYTWNRQIIRKTTNVFVKVADWNQNGNQGRGEIRASYGGEFKRLNQLLLARVERIDSQLAEYHEKHPNQITADVVSGLLADKPLARRDQGKDFVDFTLERLSSDYSRNRIGRSRYENGKSCMNIFQTFLRATKQGTYRSDAIYVGDMIPELLDSYIVWRKEIKQNSDATINHALTPILKACAYASEMSMIDPAVNARIQDMRIVTKVSLSEEEVEFDGKSLAKEQVSALLEYYKTCQEPRRKEFLEMFFFAFHACGLRVVDVMTLQWKHIDFARKELRKIMIKTNKRHVIPLTEPALRILQQWQEKRAGCRYVFDLVKETLDLDDAEALYKARNNATKCINQSLAVVGEQIGLPFSLSMHAARHSFAVFALNKGLSMSVVSRLLGHGSTDVTEKVYARFLPETLSAEVARLKDELTPLEII
;
A
#
# COMPACT_ATOMS: atom_id res chain seq x y z
N VAL A 1 53.50 -16.72 -29.28
CA VAL A 1 52.44 -16.11 -28.44
C VAL A 1 52.41 -14.65 -28.83
N GLY A 2 51.57 -14.30 -29.81
CA GLY A 2 51.49 -12.95 -30.36
C GLY A 2 50.85 -12.01 -29.36
N SER A 3 51.46 -10.83 -29.17
CA SER A 3 50.89 -9.73 -28.36
C SER A 3 49.66 -9.17 -29.06
N GLU A 4 48.49 -9.67 -28.70
CA GLU A 4 47.23 -9.01 -29.00
C GLU A 4 47.09 -7.83 -28.06
N MET A 5 47.37 -6.62 -28.52
CA MET A 5 47.07 -5.41 -27.80
C MET A 5 45.61 -5.06 -28.11
N CYS A 6 44.75 -5.19 -27.12
CA CYS A 6 43.40 -4.72 -27.22
C CYS A 6 43.41 -3.20 -27.30
N ILE A 7 42.76 -2.63 -28.32
CA ILE A 7 42.32 -1.25 -28.23
C ILE A 7 41.16 -1.27 -27.31
N ARG A 8 41.53 -1.31 -26.05
CA ARG A 8 40.62 -1.60 -24.96
C ARG A 8 39.89 -0.37 -24.52
N ASP A 9 40.57 0.78 -24.61
CA ASP A 9 40.20 1.94 -23.87
C ASP A 9 40.13 3.17 -24.78
N ARG A 10 39.11 3.95 -24.62
CA ARG A 10 39.03 5.30 -25.10
C ARG A 10 39.40 6.25 -23.99
N GLU A 11 40.29 7.20 -24.30
CA GLU A 11 40.74 8.20 -23.35
C GLU A 11 39.99 9.53 -23.58
N TYR A 12 39.46 10.10 -22.53
CA TYR A 12 38.97 11.46 -22.47
C TYR A 12 39.77 12.25 -21.46
N THR A 13 40.30 13.38 -21.86
CA THR A 13 41.03 14.26 -20.96
C THR A 13 40.13 15.38 -20.48
N TRP A 14 39.90 15.45 -19.19
CA TRP A 14 39.11 16.51 -18.55
C TRP A 14 39.88 17.08 -17.35
N ASN A 15 40.11 18.40 -17.31
CA ASN A 15 40.85 19.06 -16.23
C ASN A 15 42.18 18.36 -15.87
N ARG A 16 42.97 17.95 -16.86
CA ARG A 16 44.21 17.20 -16.73
C ARG A 16 44.07 15.77 -16.18
N GLN A 17 42.88 15.27 -16.01
CA GLN A 17 42.61 13.87 -15.63
C GLN A 17 42.27 13.07 -16.90
N ILE A 18 42.87 11.89 -17.02
CA ILE A 18 42.58 10.95 -18.11
C ILE A 18 41.57 9.94 -17.63
N ILE A 19 40.42 9.90 -18.30
CA ILE A 19 39.34 8.94 -18.04
C ILE A 19 39.39 7.88 -19.12
N ARG A 20 39.60 6.63 -18.74
CA ARG A 20 39.68 5.47 -19.67
C ARG A 20 38.43 4.60 -19.55
N LYS A 21 37.85 4.21 -20.68
CA LYS A 21 36.75 3.26 -20.74
C LYS A 21 36.97 2.29 -21.91
N THR A 22 36.72 1.00 -21.63
CA THR A 22 36.80 -0.03 -22.64
C THR A 22 35.70 0.10 -23.70
N THR A 23 36.09 -0.07 -24.95
CA THR A 23 35.17 -0.09 -26.08
C THR A 23 34.59 -1.47 -26.36
N ASN A 24 35.13 -2.51 -25.72
CA ASN A 24 34.87 -3.94 -26.03
C ASN A 24 35.17 -4.33 -27.49
N VAL A 25 35.91 -3.50 -28.21
CA VAL A 25 36.41 -3.81 -29.54
C VAL A 25 37.89 -4.18 -29.44
N PHE A 26 38.24 -5.38 -29.90
CA PHE A 26 39.60 -5.94 -29.81
C PHE A 26 40.22 -5.93 -31.20
N VAL A 27 41.32 -5.22 -31.39
CA VAL A 27 42.01 -5.08 -32.66
C VAL A 27 43.52 -5.21 -32.44
N LYS A 28 44.23 -5.85 -33.37
CA LYS A 28 45.71 -5.86 -33.34
C LYS A 28 46.25 -4.46 -33.56
N VAL A 29 47.39 -4.14 -32.96
CA VAL A 29 48.03 -2.83 -33.12
C VAL A 29 48.29 -2.49 -34.57
N ALA A 30 48.67 -3.49 -35.35
CA ALA A 30 48.93 -3.36 -36.80
C ALA A 30 47.69 -2.92 -37.59
N ASP A 31 46.51 -3.29 -37.11
CA ASP A 31 45.22 -2.97 -37.75
C ASP A 31 44.56 -1.68 -37.21
N TRP A 32 45.28 -0.94 -36.35
CA TRP A 32 44.80 0.33 -35.82
C TRP A 32 45.54 1.51 -36.45
N ASN A 33 44.80 2.53 -36.91
CA ASN A 33 45.31 3.80 -37.35
C ASN A 33 44.94 4.90 -36.37
N GLN A 34 45.90 5.33 -35.56
CA GLN A 34 45.68 6.34 -34.54
C GLN A 34 45.31 7.73 -35.10
N ASN A 35 45.81 8.03 -36.29
CA ASN A 35 45.58 9.34 -36.94
C ASN A 35 44.37 9.31 -37.90
N GLY A 36 43.73 8.16 -38.04
CA GLY A 36 42.54 8.03 -38.87
C GLY A 36 41.33 8.72 -38.30
N ASN A 37 40.29 8.95 -39.11
CA ASN A 37 39.04 9.55 -38.71
C ASN A 37 39.24 10.89 -37.95
N GLN A 38 40.02 11.82 -38.54
CA GLN A 38 40.34 13.14 -37.99
C GLN A 38 41.02 13.08 -36.60
N GLY A 39 41.91 12.14 -36.39
CA GLY A 39 42.61 11.93 -35.10
C GLY A 39 41.81 11.17 -34.03
N ARG A 40 40.63 10.71 -34.36
CA ARG A 40 39.79 9.90 -33.43
C ARG A 40 40.15 8.41 -33.47
N GLY A 41 41.01 7.98 -34.42
CA GLY A 41 41.42 6.62 -34.63
C GLY A 41 40.42 5.78 -35.43
N GLU A 42 40.93 4.84 -36.23
CA GLU A 42 40.10 3.92 -37.02
C GLU A 42 40.75 2.56 -37.18
N ILE A 43 39.93 1.54 -37.45
CA ILE A 43 40.39 0.19 -37.78
C ILE A 43 40.73 0.17 -39.27
N ARG A 44 41.93 -0.31 -39.64
CA ARG A 44 42.41 -0.40 -41.01
C ARG A 44 41.68 -1.50 -41.78
N ALA A 45 41.65 -1.37 -43.10
CA ALA A 45 41.07 -2.38 -44.00
C ALA A 45 41.80 -3.75 -43.91
N SER A 46 43.05 -3.77 -43.42
CA SER A 46 43.80 -5.02 -43.14
C SER A 46 43.14 -5.94 -42.10
N TYR A 47 42.23 -5.40 -41.27
CA TYR A 47 41.48 -6.18 -40.27
C TYR A 47 40.51 -7.19 -40.90
N GLY A 48 40.05 -6.95 -42.15
CA GLY A 48 39.13 -7.83 -42.86
C GLY A 48 37.72 -7.29 -43.02
N GLY A 49 36.76 -8.10 -43.47
CA GLY A 49 35.43 -7.66 -43.92
C GLY A 49 34.55 -6.86 -42.93
N GLU A 50 34.83 -6.92 -41.64
CA GLU A 50 34.01 -6.23 -40.63
C GLU A 50 34.54 -4.84 -40.24
N PHE A 51 35.68 -4.40 -40.74
CA PHE A 51 36.30 -3.13 -40.31
C PHE A 51 35.40 -1.91 -40.48
N LYS A 52 34.61 -1.83 -41.55
CA LYS A 52 33.69 -0.72 -41.80
C LYS A 52 32.58 -0.69 -40.75
N ARG A 53 32.00 -1.83 -40.44
CA ARG A 53 30.93 -1.95 -39.43
C ARG A 53 31.44 -1.56 -38.05
N LEU A 54 32.62 -2.05 -37.66
CA LEU A 54 33.22 -1.71 -36.36
C LEU A 54 33.60 -0.24 -36.28
N ASN A 55 34.13 0.38 -37.34
CA ASN A 55 34.39 1.81 -37.37
C ASN A 55 33.10 2.62 -37.26
N GLN A 56 32.00 2.24 -37.90
CA GLN A 56 30.72 2.89 -37.78
C GLN A 56 30.19 2.79 -36.32
N LEU A 57 30.30 1.65 -35.67
CA LEU A 57 29.91 1.48 -34.26
C LEU A 57 30.73 2.33 -33.32
N LEU A 58 32.05 2.38 -33.52
CA LEU A 58 32.94 3.24 -32.74
C LEU A 58 32.61 4.72 -32.92
N LEU A 59 32.38 5.16 -34.16
CA LEU A 59 32.05 6.55 -34.48
C LEU A 59 30.70 6.95 -33.87
N ALA A 60 29.66 6.14 -34.09
CA ALA A 60 28.33 6.39 -33.55
C ALA A 60 28.34 6.50 -32.01
N ARG A 61 29.16 5.67 -31.36
CA ARG A 61 29.30 5.75 -29.88
C ARG A 61 29.97 7.02 -29.43
N VAL A 62 30.98 7.49 -30.17
CA VAL A 62 31.64 8.79 -29.90
C VAL A 62 30.69 9.95 -30.06
N GLU A 63 30.01 10.02 -31.18
CA GLU A 63 29.06 11.09 -31.50
C GLU A 63 27.94 11.16 -30.49
N ARG A 64 27.45 10.02 -30.02
CA ARG A 64 26.47 9.96 -28.93
C ARG A 64 26.99 10.56 -27.64
N ILE A 65 28.21 10.20 -27.24
CA ILE A 65 28.82 10.70 -26.01
C ILE A 65 29.09 12.20 -26.11
N ASP A 66 29.63 12.66 -27.24
CA ASP A 66 29.91 14.07 -27.51
C ASP A 66 28.60 14.90 -27.47
N SER A 67 27.51 14.38 -28.06
CA SER A 67 26.19 15.00 -28.01
C SER A 67 25.62 15.07 -26.59
N GLN A 68 25.73 13.99 -25.81
CA GLN A 68 25.28 13.95 -24.44
C GLN A 68 26.09 14.89 -23.52
N LEU A 69 27.41 15.02 -23.74
CA LEU A 69 28.26 15.97 -23.05
C LEU A 69 27.88 17.42 -23.38
N ALA A 70 27.62 17.71 -24.65
CA ALA A 70 27.20 19.04 -25.10
C ALA A 70 25.83 19.42 -24.47
N GLU A 71 24.87 18.51 -24.53
CA GLU A 71 23.55 18.72 -23.91
C GLU A 71 23.64 18.89 -22.39
N TYR A 72 24.50 18.11 -21.73
CA TYR A 72 24.72 18.25 -20.30
C TYR A 72 25.38 19.60 -19.95
N HIS A 73 26.35 20.01 -20.75
CA HIS A 73 27.03 21.31 -20.58
C HIS A 73 26.07 22.50 -20.74
N GLU A 74 25.18 22.43 -21.71
CA GLU A 74 24.16 23.46 -21.95
C GLU A 74 23.20 23.61 -20.77
N LYS A 75 22.77 22.47 -20.22
CA LYS A 75 21.85 22.43 -19.08
C LYS A 75 22.52 22.73 -17.73
N HIS A 76 23.82 22.45 -17.62
CA HIS A 76 24.58 22.52 -16.36
C HIS A 76 25.97 23.16 -16.58
N PRO A 77 26.04 24.44 -16.96
CA PRO A 77 27.31 25.13 -17.18
C PRO A 77 28.12 25.09 -15.86
N ASN A 78 29.38 24.69 -15.95
CA ASN A 78 30.35 24.56 -14.84
C ASN A 78 30.15 23.34 -13.89
N GLN A 79 29.30 22.38 -14.24
CA GLN A 79 29.10 21.18 -13.41
C GLN A 79 29.64 19.89 -14.05
N ILE A 80 30.42 19.97 -15.13
CA ILE A 80 31.05 18.81 -15.72
C ILE A 80 32.24 18.38 -14.87
N THR A 81 32.14 17.19 -14.29
CA THR A 81 33.19 16.57 -13.48
C THR A 81 33.71 15.30 -14.18
N ALA A 82 34.88 14.80 -13.75
CA ALA A 82 35.42 13.53 -14.24
C ALA A 82 34.44 12.36 -14.03
N ASP A 83 33.65 12.41 -12.99
CA ASP A 83 32.63 11.41 -12.70
C ASP A 83 31.42 11.46 -13.66
N VAL A 84 31.01 12.66 -14.05
CA VAL A 84 29.97 12.87 -15.07
C VAL A 84 30.45 12.26 -16.41
N VAL A 85 31.64 12.60 -16.83
CA VAL A 85 32.24 12.03 -18.04
C VAL A 85 32.37 10.51 -17.95
N SER A 86 32.83 10.01 -16.82
CA SER A 86 32.92 8.56 -16.56
C SER A 86 31.56 7.86 -16.62
N GLY A 87 30.49 8.49 -16.12
CA GLY A 87 29.13 7.99 -16.18
C GLY A 87 28.60 7.89 -17.61
N LEU A 88 28.77 8.94 -18.42
CA LEU A 88 28.41 8.96 -19.83
C LEU A 88 29.14 7.88 -20.63
N LEU A 89 30.43 7.73 -20.38
CA LEU A 89 31.26 6.70 -21.02
C LEU A 89 30.84 5.27 -20.66
N ALA A 90 30.24 5.07 -19.49
CA ALA A 90 29.81 3.77 -18.99
C ALA A 90 28.40 3.38 -19.44
N ASP A 91 27.74 4.18 -20.30
CA ASP A 91 26.31 4.03 -20.65
C ASP A 91 25.38 3.99 -19.42
N LYS A 92 25.86 4.50 -18.31
CA LYS A 92 25.01 4.66 -17.13
C LYS A 92 24.21 5.94 -17.26
N PRO A 93 22.92 5.96 -16.89
CA PRO A 93 22.21 7.22 -16.72
C PRO A 93 23.07 8.14 -15.89
N LEU A 94 23.26 9.39 -16.34
CA LEU A 94 24.00 10.38 -15.57
C LEU A 94 23.30 10.54 -14.22
N ALA A 95 23.87 9.92 -13.21
CA ALA A 95 23.41 10.16 -11.86
C ALA A 95 23.60 11.66 -11.60
N ARG A 96 22.49 12.39 -11.43
CA ARG A 96 22.51 13.77 -10.93
C ARG A 96 23.07 13.74 -9.52
N ARG A 97 24.41 13.78 -9.37
CA ARG A 97 25.10 13.66 -8.07
C ARG A 97 24.82 14.82 -7.13
N ASP A 98 24.26 15.93 -7.61
CA ASP A 98 23.99 17.10 -6.77
C ASP A 98 22.70 17.02 -5.94
N GLN A 99 21.99 15.90 -5.97
CA GLN A 99 20.80 15.73 -5.18
C GLN A 99 20.85 14.42 -4.39
N GLY A 100 22.01 14.16 -3.78
CA GLY A 100 22.39 12.97 -3.04
C GLY A 100 21.56 12.62 -1.81
N LYS A 101 20.25 12.88 -1.87
CA LYS A 101 19.32 12.45 -0.82
C LYS A 101 18.81 11.05 -1.14
N ASP A 102 18.94 10.15 -0.18
CA ASP A 102 18.32 8.83 -0.26
C ASP A 102 16.81 8.96 -0.41
N PHE A 103 16.21 8.17 -1.31
CA PHE A 103 14.77 8.23 -1.57
C PHE A 103 13.93 7.77 -0.37
N VAL A 104 14.39 6.76 0.36
CA VAL A 104 13.68 6.27 1.55
C VAL A 104 13.71 7.34 2.64
N ASP A 105 14.89 7.92 2.91
CA ASP A 105 15.05 8.99 3.90
C ASP A 105 14.24 10.23 3.51
N PHE A 106 14.28 10.64 2.26
CA PHE A 106 13.48 11.73 1.71
C PHE A 106 11.98 11.52 1.95
N THR A 107 11.51 10.29 1.67
CA THR A 107 10.10 9.94 1.85
C THR A 107 9.72 9.92 3.33
N LEU A 108 10.58 9.39 4.20
CA LEU A 108 10.36 9.35 5.65
C LEU A 108 10.33 10.74 6.28
N GLU A 109 11.23 11.64 5.87
CA GLU A 109 11.23 13.03 6.32
C GLU A 109 9.96 13.75 5.91
N ARG A 110 9.50 13.56 4.66
CA ARG A 110 8.24 14.12 4.19
C ARG A 110 7.05 13.60 5.00
N LEU A 111 6.97 12.29 5.22
CA LEU A 111 5.92 11.68 6.06
C LEU A 111 5.94 12.26 7.48
N SER A 112 7.12 12.44 8.06
CA SER A 112 7.31 13.05 9.38
C SER A 112 6.83 14.50 9.40
N SER A 113 7.19 15.28 8.38
CA SER A 113 6.73 16.68 8.23
C SER A 113 5.21 16.77 8.05
N ASP A 114 4.62 15.89 7.23
CA ASP A 114 3.17 15.86 7.05
C ASP A 114 2.43 15.45 8.34
N TYR A 115 3.01 14.55 9.11
CA TYR A 115 2.46 14.15 10.41
C TYR A 115 2.57 15.28 11.45
N SER A 116 3.74 15.91 11.59
CA SER A 116 3.93 17.01 12.54
C SER A 116 3.05 18.23 12.25
N ARG A 117 2.69 18.43 10.97
CA ARG A 117 1.76 19.49 10.51
C ARG A 117 0.29 19.05 10.51
N ASN A 118 -0.04 17.91 11.08
CA ASN A 118 -1.39 17.33 11.11
C ASN A 118 -2.05 17.14 9.72
N ARG A 119 -1.25 17.02 8.64
CA ARG A 119 -1.74 16.74 7.28
C ARG A 119 -2.13 15.29 7.10
N ILE A 120 -1.49 14.40 7.86
CA ILE A 120 -1.78 12.97 7.91
C ILE A 120 -1.91 12.49 9.36
N GLY A 121 -2.83 11.54 9.59
CA GLY A 121 -2.98 10.92 10.90
C GLY A 121 -1.91 9.85 11.18
N ARG A 122 -1.72 9.49 12.46
CA ARG A 122 -0.73 8.52 12.93
C ARG A 122 -0.71 7.21 12.14
N SER A 123 -1.88 6.61 11.87
CA SER A 123 -1.97 5.37 11.10
C SER A 123 -1.36 5.48 9.71
N ARG A 124 -1.58 6.61 9.02
CA ARG A 124 -1.02 6.83 7.68
C ARG A 124 0.49 7.02 7.72
N TYR A 125 0.98 7.70 8.74
CA TYR A 125 2.41 7.86 9.00
C TYR A 125 3.09 6.50 9.21
N GLU A 126 2.58 5.67 10.13
CA GLU A 126 3.16 4.34 10.41
C GLU A 126 3.06 3.38 9.22
N ASN A 127 1.95 3.41 8.49
CA ASN A 127 1.81 2.63 7.26
C ASN A 127 2.83 3.08 6.20
N GLY A 128 3.05 4.37 6.04
CA GLY A 128 4.06 4.91 5.12
C GLY A 128 5.46 4.42 5.47
N LYS A 129 5.83 4.46 6.76
CA LYS A 129 7.12 3.91 7.25
C LYS A 129 7.26 2.43 6.93
N SER A 130 6.20 1.64 7.19
CA SER A 130 6.20 0.22 6.89
C SER A 130 6.39 -0.05 5.39
N CYS A 131 5.73 0.75 4.52
CA CYS A 131 5.91 0.64 3.07
C CYS A 131 7.35 0.94 2.64
N MET A 132 7.98 1.96 3.24
CA MET A 132 9.39 2.30 2.94
C MET A 132 10.36 1.21 3.41
N ASN A 133 10.15 0.62 4.57
CA ASN A 133 10.95 -0.52 5.05
C ASN A 133 10.86 -1.72 4.10
N ILE A 134 9.68 -1.99 3.55
CA ILE A 134 9.49 -3.06 2.58
C ILE A 134 10.16 -2.71 1.24
N PHE A 135 10.09 -1.45 0.80
CA PHE A 135 10.78 -0.99 -0.41
C PHE A 135 12.30 -1.12 -0.27
N GLN A 136 12.85 -0.73 0.87
CA GLN A 136 14.28 -0.93 1.17
C GLN A 136 14.67 -2.42 1.20
N THR A 137 13.78 -3.28 1.73
CA THR A 137 13.98 -4.73 1.70
C THR A 137 14.03 -5.26 0.25
N PHE A 138 13.19 -4.74 -0.63
CA PHE A 138 13.21 -5.05 -2.07
C PHE A 138 14.54 -4.64 -2.69
N LEU A 139 14.98 -3.38 -2.50
CA LEU A 139 16.25 -2.90 -3.04
C LEU A 139 17.42 -3.79 -2.62
N ARG A 140 17.46 -4.17 -1.34
CA ARG A 140 18.50 -5.07 -0.79
C ARG A 140 18.44 -6.46 -1.41
N ALA A 141 17.26 -7.04 -1.52
CA ALA A 141 17.07 -8.39 -2.05
C ALA A 141 17.43 -8.51 -3.53
N THR A 142 17.16 -7.45 -4.31
CA THR A 142 17.38 -7.43 -5.77
C THR A 142 18.68 -6.74 -6.17
N LYS A 143 19.40 -6.13 -5.21
CA LYS A 143 20.63 -5.34 -5.44
C LYS A 143 20.42 -4.19 -6.45
N GLN A 144 19.24 -3.61 -6.47
CA GLN A 144 18.87 -2.52 -7.40
C GLN A 144 19.14 -1.11 -6.84
N GLY A 145 19.80 -1.00 -5.71
CA GLY A 145 20.26 0.30 -5.21
C GLY A 145 21.31 0.92 -6.11
N THR A 146 21.27 2.25 -6.28
CA THR A 146 22.16 2.95 -7.23
C THR A 146 23.48 3.37 -6.63
N TYR A 147 23.58 3.57 -5.32
CA TYR A 147 24.83 3.89 -4.62
C TYR A 147 25.17 2.92 -3.49
N ARG A 148 24.19 2.20 -2.96
CA ARG A 148 24.32 1.04 -2.08
C ARG A 148 23.32 -0.01 -2.50
N SER A 149 23.50 -1.26 -2.15
CA SER A 149 22.59 -2.36 -2.52
C SER A 149 21.15 -2.18 -2.04
N ASP A 150 20.94 -1.35 -1.02
CA ASP A 150 19.63 -1.13 -0.36
C ASP A 150 19.18 0.35 -0.39
N ALA A 151 19.84 1.18 -1.19
CA ALA A 151 19.60 2.61 -1.23
C ALA A 151 19.67 3.18 -2.65
N ILE A 152 18.82 4.16 -2.93
CA ILE A 152 18.69 4.81 -4.23
C ILE A 152 18.55 6.33 -4.03
N TYR A 153 19.20 7.12 -4.89
CA TYR A 153 18.98 8.56 -4.89
C TYR A 153 17.59 8.93 -5.41
N VAL A 154 17.04 10.05 -4.94
CA VAL A 154 15.74 10.57 -5.40
C VAL A 154 15.71 10.72 -6.91
N GLY A 155 16.78 11.27 -7.52
CA GLY A 155 16.85 11.49 -8.96
C GLY A 155 16.99 10.22 -9.81
N ASP A 156 17.26 9.07 -9.18
CA ASP A 156 17.42 7.77 -9.85
C ASP A 156 16.11 6.95 -9.87
N MET A 157 15.02 7.53 -9.33
CA MET A 157 13.71 6.87 -9.38
C MET A 157 13.17 6.87 -10.81
N ILE A 158 12.95 5.66 -11.35
CA ILE A 158 12.47 5.43 -12.72
C ILE A 158 11.31 4.43 -12.71
N PRO A 159 10.44 4.45 -13.73
CA PRO A 159 9.32 3.50 -13.85
C PRO A 159 9.76 2.05 -13.81
N GLU A 160 10.85 1.70 -14.48
CA GLU A 160 11.38 0.36 -14.61
C GLU A 160 11.77 -0.28 -13.26
N LEU A 161 12.22 0.55 -12.30
CA LEU A 161 12.46 0.12 -10.93
C LEU A 161 11.16 -0.24 -10.21
N LEU A 162 10.11 0.57 -10.43
CA LEU A 162 8.80 0.31 -9.82
C LEU A 162 8.12 -0.90 -10.44
N ASP A 163 8.30 -1.16 -11.75
CA ASP A 163 7.87 -2.41 -12.37
C ASP A 163 8.50 -3.62 -11.69
N SER A 164 9.82 -3.56 -11.49
CA SER A 164 10.55 -4.62 -10.76
C SER A 164 10.04 -4.81 -9.34
N TYR A 165 9.70 -3.70 -8.66
CA TYR A 165 9.11 -3.74 -7.31
C TYR A 165 7.72 -4.39 -7.33
N ILE A 166 6.87 -4.06 -8.29
CA ILE A 166 5.53 -4.63 -8.46
C ILE A 166 5.62 -6.14 -8.70
N VAL A 167 6.49 -6.57 -9.62
CA VAL A 167 6.74 -7.98 -9.91
C VAL A 167 7.22 -8.71 -8.66
N TRP A 168 8.21 -8.16 -7.94
CA TRP A 168 8.71 -8.74 -6.70
C TRP A 168 7.61 -8.87 -5.63
N ARG A 169 6.71 -7.88 -5.54
CA ARG A 169 5.56 -7.91 -4.62
C ARG A 169 4.55 -8.98 -5.00
N LYS A 170 4.32 -9.22 -6.31
CA LYS A 170 3.41 -10.25 -6.81
C LYS A 170 3.98 -11.65 -6.63
N GLU A 171 5.19 -11.87 -7.13
CA GLU A 171 5.77 -13.22 -7.24
C GLU A 171 6.40 -13.70 -5.94
N ILE A 172 7.18 -12.86 -5.26
CA ILE A 172 7.90 -13.25 -4.05
C ILE A 172 7.07 -13.06 -2.79
N LYS A 173 6.27 -11.99 -2.71
CA LYS A 173 5.43 -11.69 -1.54
C LYS A 173 3.99 -12.13 -1.70
N GLN A 174 3.59 -12.57 -2.89
CA GLN A 174 2.23 -13.04 -3.20
C GLN A 174 1.14 -12.04 -2.76
N ASN A 175 1.40 -10.75 -2.93
CA ASN A 175 0.48 -9.70 -2.54
C ASN A 175 -0.59 -9.46 -3.63
N SER A 176 -1.81 -9.15 -3.19
CA SER A 176 -2.88 -8.70 -4.09
C SER A 176 -2.57 -7.31 -4.67
N ASP A 177 -3.14 -7.01 -5.84
CA ASP A 177 -3.00 -5.71 -6.51
C ASP A 177 -3.43 -4.53 -5.61
N ALA A 178 -4.47 -4.69 -4.79
CA ALA A 178 -4.89 -3.70 -3.82
C ALA A 178 -3.80 -3.43 -2.76
N THR A 179 -3.13 -4.47 -2.26
CA THR A 179 -2.03 -4.35 -1.31
C THR A 179 -0.82 -3.68 -1.93
N ILE A 180 -0.52 -3.98 -3.21
CA ILE A 180 0.59 -3.37 -3.96
C ILE A 180 0.28 -1.89 -4.20
N ASN A 181 -0.91 -1.53 -4.67
CA ASN A 181 -1.34 -0.14 -4.85
C ASN A 181 -1.28 0.68 -3.55
N HIS A 182 -1.62 0.04 -2.42
CA HIS A 182 -1.45 0.67 -1.11
C HIS A 182 0.02 0.95 -0.80
N ALA A 183 0.91 0.01 -1.10
CA ALA A 183 2.36 0.17 -0.88
C ALA A 183 3.00 1.19 -1.84
N LEU A 184 2.52 1.31 -3.07
CA LEU A 184 2.96 2.32 -4.03
C LEU A 184 2.57 3.75 -3.62
N THR A 185 1.47 3.91 -2.88
CA THR A 185 0.92 5.24 -2.55
C THR A 185 1.94 6.22 -1.94
N PRO A 186 2.74 5.88 -0.90
CA PRO A 186 3.75 6.80 -0.37
C PRO A 186 4.89 7.05 -1.35
N ILE A 187 5.28 6.06 -2.17
CA ILE A 187 6.33 6.16 -3.19
C ILE A 187 5.91 7.17 -4.26
N LEU A 188 4.72 6.99 -4.85
CA LEU A 188 4.19 7.88 -5.89
C LEU A 188 4.05 9.32 -5.39
N LYS A 189 3.57 9.51 -4.16
CA LYS A 189 3.50 10.85 -3.55
C LYS A 189 4.86 11.49 -3.32
N ALA A 190 5.86 10.70 -2.95
CA ALA A 190 7.23 11.20 -2.78
C ALA A 190 7.84 11.60 -4.13
N CYS A 191 7.64 10.79 -5.19
CA CYS A 191 8.08 11.12 -6.55
C CYS A 191 7.40 12.40 -7.09
N ALA A 192 6.08 12.55 -6.88
CA ALA A 192 5.38 13.77 -7.26
C ALA A 192 5.97 15.01 -6.58
N TYR A 193 6.21 14.93 -5.27
CA TYR A 193 6.84 16.03 -4.53
C TYR A 193 8.29 16.28 -4.95
N ALA A 194 9.05 15.23 -5.22
CA ALA A 194 10.41 15.37 -5.74
C ALA A 194 10.41 16.04 -7.12
N SER A 195 9.41 15.78 -7.95
CA SER A 195 9.24 16.45 -9.24
C SER A 195 8.89 17.94 -9.09
N GLU A 196 8.02 18.31 -8.14
CA GLU A 196 7.75 19.71 -7.78
C GLU A 196 9.03 20.45 -7.35
N MET A 197 9.98 19.74 -6.72
CA MET A 197 11.29 20.26 -6.32
C MET A 197 12.36 20.16 -7.42
N SER A 198 11.99 19.81 -8.65
CA SER A 198 12.91 19.58 -9.77
C SER A 198 14.00 18.52 -9.52
N MET A 199 13.75 17.58 -8.60
CA MET A 199 14.64 16.45 -8.32
C MET A 199 14.38 15.25 -9.23
N ILE A 200 13.16 15.13 -9.77
CA ILE A 200 12.76 14.14 -10.77
C ILE A 200 12.17 14.89 -11.95
N ASP A 201 12.54 14.47 -13.16
CA ASP A 201 12.00 15.04 -14.39
C ASP A 201 10.45 14.86 -14.44
N PRO A 202 9.69 15.92 -14.81
CA PRO A 202 8.23 15.83 -14.89
C PRO A 202 7.70 14.73 -15.80
N ALA A 203 8.37 14.45 -16.94
CA ALA A 203 7.97 13.39 -17.86
C ALA A 203 8.22 11.99 -17.24
N VAL A 204 9.32 11.82 -16.50
CA VAL A 204 9.59 10.60 -15.74
C VAL A 204 8.56 10.43 -14.63
N ASN A 205 8.26 11.51 -13.89
CA ASN A 205 7.24 11.43 -12.83
C ASN A 205 5.85 11.10 -13.40
N ALA A 206 5.45 11.64 -14.54
CA ALA A 206 4.19 11.29 -15.19
C ALA A 206 4.07 9.77 -15.43
N ARG A 207 5.11 9.17 -16.01
CA ARG A 207 5.20 7.71 -16.19
C ARG A 207 5.15 6.94 -14.87
N ILE A 208 5.81 7.45 -13.82
CA ILE A 208 5.77 6.87 -12.48
C ILE A 208 4.35 6.90 -11.91
N GLN A 209 3.59 7.99 -12.09
CA GLN A 209 2.20 8.08 -11.60
C GLN A 209 1.27 7.06 -12.26
N ASP A 210 1.53 6.69 -13.52
CA ASP A 210 0.77 5.69 -14.28
C ASP A 210 1.04 4.24 -13.84
N MET A 211 2.01 4.02 -12.94
CA MET A 211 2.37 2.68 -12.44
C MET A 211 1.33 2.05 -11.51
N ARG A 212 0.24 2.74 -11.22
CA ARG A 212 -0.87 2.14 -10.45
C ARG A 212 -1.49 0.99 -11.22
N ILE A 213 -1.59 -0.15 -10.54
CA ILE A 213 -2.24 -1.32 -11.11
C ILE A 213 -3.74 -1.01 -11.22
N VAL A 214 -4.27 -1.05 -12.44
CA VAL A 214 -5.71 -1.00 -12.65
C VAL A 214 -6.28 -2.34 -12.20
N THR A 215 -6.90 -2.35 -11.03
CA THR A 215 -7.69 -3.50 -10.58
C THR A 215 -8.90 -3.60 -11.50
N LYS A 216 -8.80 -4.43 -12.53
CA LYS A 216 -10.01 -4.84 -13.27
C LYS A 216 -10.88 -5.58 -12.26
N VAL A 217 -12.09 -5.09 -12.04
CA VAL A 217 -13.12 -5.93 -11.46
C VAL A 217 -13.31 -7.04 -12.50
N SER A 218 -12.76 -8.23 -12.25
CA SER A 218 -13.01 -9.35 -13.13
C SER A 218 -14.49 -9.68 -12.98
N LEU A 219 -15.23 -9.43 -14.04
CA LEU A 219 -16.63 -9.85 -14.17
C LEU A 219 -16.74 -11.35 -14.52
N SER A 220 -15.70 -12.15 -14.26
CA SER A 220 -15.79 -13.59 -14.35
C SER A 220 -16.65 -14.06 -13.17
N GLU A 221 -17.84 -14.51 -13.47
CA GLU A 221 -18.86 -14.98 -12.53
C GLU A 221 -18.38 -16.12 -11.62
N GLU A 222 -17.20 -16.70 -11.86
CA GLU A 222 -16.73 -17.91 -11.20
C GLU A 222 -15.68 -17.71 -10.10
N GLU A 223 -15.07 -16.53 -9.93
CA GLU A 223 -13.96 -16.33 -8.98
C GLU A 223 -13.97 -15.01 -8.21
N VAL A 224 -15.11 -14.47 -7.89
CA VAL A 224 -15.15 -13.58 -6.73
C VAL A 224 -15.31 -14.48 -5.50
N GLU A 225 -14.26 -15.21 -5.19
CA GLU A 225 -14.13 -15.79 -3.86
C GLU A 225 -14.28 -14.64 -2.88
N PHE A 226 -15.47 -14.58 -2.33
CA PHE A 226 -15.78 -13.66 -1.26
C PHE A 226 -14.72 -13.87 -0.20
N ASP A 227 -13.96 -12.84 0.13
CA ASP A 227 -13.20 -12.78 1.38
C ASP A 227 -14.25 -12.90 2.51
N GLY A 228 -14.77 -14.12 2.62
CA GLY A 228 -16.00 -14.53 3.26
C GLY A 228 -15.92 -14.50 4.78
N LYS A 229 -15.59 -13.33 5.32
CA LYS A 229 -15.47 -13.09 6.76
C LYS A 229 -16.81 -12.71 7.42
N SER A 230 -17.94 -13.02 6.77
CA SER A 230 -19.27 -12.94 7.38
C SER A 230 -19.72 -14.31 7.89
N LEU A 231 -20.32 -14.34 9.06
CA LEU A 231 -20.84 -15.57 9.66
C LEU A 231 -22.21 -15.91 9.07
N ALA A 232 -22.38 -17.14 8.61
CA ALA A 232 -23.68 -17.71 8.32
C ALA A 232 -24.47 -18.00 9.62
N LYS A 233 -25.77 -18.24 9.51
CA LYS A 233 -26.64 -18.48 10.68
C LYS A 233 -26.16 -19.65 11.53
N GLU A 234 -25.75 -20.73 10.89
CA GLU A 234 -25.24 -21.95 11.52
C GLU A 234 -23.94 -21.67 12.27
N GLN A 235 -23.05 -20.84 11.70
CA GLN A 235 -21.78 -20.43 12.31
C GLN A 235 -22.01 -19.52 13.52
N VAL A 236 -23.01 -18.63 13.45
CA VAL A 236 -23.41 -17.81 14.62
C VAL A 236 -23.94 -18.73 15.74
N SER A 237 -24.74 -19.75 15.42
CA SER A 237 -25.23 -20.72 16.40
C SER A 237 -24.08 -21.49 17.03
N ALA A 238 -23.11 -21.96 16.24
CA ALA A 238 -21.91 -22.64 16.75
C ALA A 238 -21.09 -21.73 17.69
N LEU A 239 -20.97 -20.45 17.35
CA LEU A 239 -20.28 -19.47 18.17
C LEU A 239 -20.99 -19.22 19.50
N LEU A 240 -22.32 -19.20 19.51
CA LEU A 240 -23.12 -19.09 20.73
C LEU A 240 -23.01 -20.33 21.64
N GLU A 241 -23.00 -21.53 21.06
CA GLU A 241 -22.78 -22.77 21.83
C GLU A 241 -21.37 -22.81 22.42
N TYR A 242 -20.36 -22.40 21.64
CA TYR A 242 -19.01 -22.24 22.17
C TYR A 242 -18.96 -21.27 23.36
N TYR A 243 -19.64 -20.11 23.25
CA TYR A 243 -19.71 -19.13 24.33
C TYR A 243 -20.30 -19.70 25.63
N LYS A 244 -21.34 -20.53 25.53
CA LYS A 244 -21.98 -21.15 26.70
C LYS A 244 -21.03 -22.14 27.41
N THR A 245 -20.21 -22.87 26.67
CA THR A 245 -19.29 -23.89 27.19
C THR A 245 -17.88 -23.36 27.50
N CYS A 246 -17.55 -22.15 27.07
CA CYS A 246 -16.22 -21.56 27.26
C CYS A 246 -15.91 -21.35 28.74
N GLN A 247 -14.83 -21.99 29.20
CA GLN A 247 -14.36 -21.90 30.58
C GLN A 247 -13.30 -20.81 30.78
N GLU A 248 -12.75 -20.25 29.68
CA GLU A 248 -11.72 -19.22 29.77
C GLU A 248 -12.33 -17.82 29.88
N PRO A 249 -12.23 -17.15 31.04
CA PRO A 249 -12.97 -15.92 31.31
C PRO A 249 -12.65 -14.81 30.30
N ARG A 250 -11.36 -14.61 29.96
CA ARG A 250 -10.96 -13.54 29.03
C ARG A 250 -11.45 -13.79 27.62
N ARG A 251 -11.46 -15.03 27.16
CA ARG A 251 -11.99 -15.39 25.84
C ARG A 251 -13.51 -15.19 25.78
N LYS A 252 -14.20 -15.52 26.85
CA LYS A 252 -15.64 -15.27 27.00
C LYS A 252 -15.96 -13.79 26.92
N GLU A 253 -15.18 -12.92 27.59
CA GLU A 253 -15.29 -11.48 27.50
C GLU A 253 -15.08 -10.95 26.07
N PHE A 254 -14.11 -11.48 25.35
CA PHE A 254 -13.89 -11.09 23.95
C PHE A 254 -15.04 -11.52 23.03
N LEU A 255 -15.68 -12.65 23.30
CA LEU A 255 -16.91 -13.05 22.61
C LEU A 255 -18.09 -12.12 22.95
N GLU A 256 -18.23 -11.70 24.21
CA GLU A 256 -19.24 -10.72 24.61
C GLU A 256 -19.05 -9.39 23.86
N MET A 257 -17.81 -8.93 23.69
CA MET A 257 -17.48 -7.74 22.90
C MET A 257 -17.76 -7.93 21.40
N PHE A 258 -17.50 -9.13 20.86
CA PHE A 258 -17.84 -9.48 19.50
C PHE A 258 -19.35 -9.46 19.27
N PHE A 259 -20.14 -10.08 20.13
CA PHE A 259 -21.60 -10.07 20.06
C PHE A 259 -22.16 -8.67 20.26
N PHE A 260 -21.59 -7.89 21.20
CA PHE A 260 -21.96 -6.49 21.35
C PHE A 260 -21.71 -5.70 20.08
N ALA A 261 -20.54 -5.82 19.45
CA ALA A 261 -20.23 -5.13 18.21
C ALA A 261 -21.22 -5.49 17.10
N PHE A 262 -21.59 -6.76 16.97
CA PHE A 262 -22.61 -7.22 16.03
C PHE A 262 -23.97 -6.57 16.31
N HIS A 263 -24.45 -6.65 17.54
CA HIS A 263 -25.77 -6.12 17.95
C HIS A 263 -25.84 -4.60 18.04
N ALA A 264 -24.69 -3.93 18.10
CA ALA A 264 -24.55 -2.47 18.01
C ALA A 264 -24.23 -2.04 16.56
N CYS A 265 -24.94 -2.64 15.59
CA CYS A 265 -24.88 -2.32 14.17
C CYS A 265 -23.46 -2.40 13.56
N GLY A 266 -22.68 -3.39 13.96
CA GLY A 266 -21.33 -3.59 13.42
C GLY A 266 -20.32 -2.53 13.86
N LEU A 267 -20.36 -2.14 15.13
CA LEU A 267 -19.47 -1.13 15.70
C LEU A 267 -17.99 -1.53 15.53
N ARG A 268 -17.13 -0.58 15.14
CA ARG A 268 -15.70 -0.87 14.94
C ARG A 268 -15.00 -1.15 16.26
N VAL A 269 -13.98 -2.03 16.24
CA VAL A 269 -13.20 -2.38 17.44
C VAL A 269 -12.66 -1.15 18.18
N VAL A 270 -12.20 -0.13 17.48
CA VAL A 270 -11.71 1.10 18.11
C VAL A 270 -12.82 1.85 18.83
N ASP A 271 -14.05 1.77 18.36
CA ASP A 271 -15.20 2.41 18.98
C ASP A 271 -15.75 1.58 20.15
N VAL A 272 -15.62 0.24 20.09
CA VAL A 272 -15.91 -0.67 21.21
C VAL A 272 -14.90 -0.44 22.34
N MET A 273 -13.61 -0.45 22.06
CA MET A 273 -12.57 -0.29 23.09
C MET A 273 -12.60 1.06 23.80
N THR A 274 -13.08 2.10 23.12
CA THR A 274 -13.18 3.47 23.68
C THR A 274 -14.60 3.84 24.08
N LEU A 275 -15.48 2.85 24.19
CA LEU A 275 -16.85 3.07 24.63
C LEU A 275 -16.88 3.41 26.13
N GLN A 276 -17.55 4.49 26.48
CA GLN A 276 -17.73 4.96 27.86
C GLN A 276 -19.20 4.91 28.24
N TRP A 277 -19.49 4.75 29.52
CA TRP A 277 -20.87 4.71 30.02
C TRP A 277 -21.68 5.96 29.65
N LYS A 278 -21.06 7.14 29.62
CA LYS A 278 -21.71 8.39 29.17
C LYS A 278 -22.25 8.36 27.74
N HIS A 279 -21.80 7.40 26.93
CA HIS A 279 -22.26 7.24 25.54
C HIS A 279 -23.56 6.42 25.43
N ILE A 280 -23.98 5.76 26.52
CA ILE A 280 -25.13 4.87 26.55
C ILE A 280 -26.31 5.57 27.21
N ASP A 281 -27.40 5.66 26.47
CA ASP A 281 -28.70 6.10 26.98
C ASP A 281 -29.62 4.88 27.11
N PHE A 282 -29.69 4.29 28.31
CA PHE A 282 -30.50 3.11 28.56
C PHE A 282 -32.00 3.38 28.41
N ALA A 283 -32.46 4.60 28.74
CA ALA A 283 -33.87 4.95 28.65
C ALA A 283 -34.35 5.04 27.19
N ARG A 284 -33.50 5.59 26.33
CA ARG A 284 -33.79 5.68 24.90
C ARG A 284 -33.29 4.45 24.09
N LYS A 285 -32.56 3.55 24.74
CA LYS A 285 -31.92 2.40 24.13
C LYS A 285 -31.01 2.81 22.94
N GLU A 286 -30.19 3.83 23.16
CA GLU A 286 -29.32 4.39 22.12
C GLU A 286 -27.87 4.51 22.59
N LEU A 287 -26.94 4.29 21.67
CA LEU A 287 -25.53 4.62 21.81
C LEU A 287 -25.25 5.90 21.00
N ARG A 288 -24.68 6.92 21.66
CA ARG A 288 -24.34 8.21 21.05
C ARG A 288 -22.86 8.49 21.21
N LYS A 289 -22.10 8.46 20.14
CA LYS A 289 -20.63 8.60 20.18
C LYS A 289 -20.11 9.34 18.96
N ILE A 290 -19.03 10.10 19.13
CA ILE A 290 -18.20 10.54 18.01
C ILE A 290 -17.26 9.37 17.65
N MET A 291 -17.37 8.89 16.41
CA MET A 291 -16.59 7.76 15.94
C MET A 291 -15.13 8.13 15.71
N ILE A 292 -14.21 7.40 16.30
CA ILE A 292 -12.77 7.70 16.25
C ILE A 292 -12.23 7.76 14.82
N LYS A 293 -12.64 6.83 13.95
CA LYS A 293 -12.11 6.76 12.58
C LYS A 293 -12.61 7.89 11.65
N THR A 294 -13.85 8.32 11.83
CA THR A 294 -14.51 9.24 10.90
C THR A 294 -14.73 10.63 11.46
N ASN A 295 -14.50 10.81 12.75
CA ASN A 295 -14.77 12.03 13.52
C ASN A 295 -16.21 12.55 13.32
N LYS A 296 -17.17 11.63 13.10
CA LYS A 296 -18.59 11.97 12.91
C LYS A 296 -19.39 11.49 14.10
N ARG A 297 -20.36 12.33 14.53
CA ARG A 297 -21.34 11.92 15.53
C ARG A 297 -22.21 10.82 14.94
N HIS A 298 -22.37 9.75 15.70
CA HIS A 298 -23.15 8.60 15.32
C HIS A 298 -24.11 8.22 16.44
N VAL A 299 -25.35 7.93 16.08
CA VAL A 299 -26.38 7.45 16.98
C VAL A 299 -26.79 6.07 16.49
N ILE A 300 -26.67 5.08 17.35
CA ILE A 300 -26.95 3.67 17.05
C ILE A 300 -28.07 3.22 17.99
N PRO A 301 -29.21 2.74 17.46
CA PRO A 301 -30.21 2.07 18.29
C PRO A 301 -29.62 0.76 18.83
N LEU A 302 -29.82 0.52 20.12
CA LEU A 302 -29.36 -0.68 20.80
C LEU A 302 -30.46 -1.73 20.84
N THR A 303 -30.11 -2.94 20.38
CA THR A 303 -30.99 -4.11 20.48
C THR A 303 -31.01 -4.65 21.90
N GLU A 304 -32.05 -5.43 22.26
CA GLU A 304 -32.17 -6.06 23.59
C GLU A 304 -30.95 -6.94 23.93
N PRO A 305 -30.35 -7.75 23.00
CA PRO A 305 -29.11 -8.45 23.31
C PRO A 305 -27.94 -7.51 23.63
N ALA A 306 -27.79 -6.39 22.92
CA ALA A 306 -26.76 -5.41 23.23
C ALA A 306 -26.94 -4.80 24.62
N LEU A 307 -28.18 -4.47 24.99
CA LEU A 307 -28.51 -3.91 26.31
C LEU A 307 -28.20 -4.92 27.44
N ARG A 308 -28.54 -6.21 27.27
CA ARG A 308 -28.21 -7.26 28.25
C ARG A 308 -26.69 -7.37 28.44
N ILE A 309 -25.91 -7.35 27.39
CA ILE A 309 -24.44 -7.36 27.50
C ILE A 309 -23.95 -6.14 28.28
N LEU A 310 -24.47 -4.94 27.98
CA LEU A 310 -24.10 -3.71 28.68
C LEU A 310 -24.46 -3.76 30.18
N GLN A 311 -25.64 -4.30 30.54
CA GLN A 311 -26.06 -4.45 31.95
C GLN A 311 -25.11 -5.39 32.70
N GLN A 312 -24.75 -6.55 32.14
CA GLN A 312 -23.78 -7.47 32.73
C GLN A 312 -22.41 -6.81 32.93
N TRP A 313 -21.96 -6.00 31.96
CA TRP A 313 -20.71 -5.28 32.07
C TRP A 313 -20.77 -4.11 33.05
N GLN A 314 -21.94 -3.49 33.25
CA GLN A 314 -22.14 -2.44 34.22
C GLN A 314 -21.91 -2.95 35.65
N GLU A 315 -22.36 -4.16 35.95
CA GLU A 315 -22.10 -4.83 37.24
C GLU A 315 -20.60 -5.14 37.41
N LYS A 316 -19.95 -5.70 36.37
CA LYS A 316 -18.52 -6.03 36.38
C LYS A 316 -17.61 -4.81 36.49
N ARG A 317 -18.03 -3.68 35.95
CA ARG A 317 -17.21 -2.45 35.76
C ARG A 317 -17.79 -1.24 36.45
N ALA A 318 -18.44 -1.44 37.61
CA ALA A 318 -19.00 -0.35 38.39
C ALA A 318 -17.91 0.67 38.76
N GLY A 319 -18.14 1.95 38.46
CA GLY A 319 -17.19 3.03 38.73
C GLY A 319 -16.06 3.22 37.71
N CYS A 320 -15.93 2.35 36.72
CA CYS A 320 -14.97 2.51 35.61
C CYS A 320 -15.50 3.49 34.56
N ARG A 321 -14.59 4.18 33.88
CA ARG A 321 -14.92 5.09 32.77
C ARG A 321 -15.36 4.32 31.51
N TYR A 322 -14.60 3.27 31.16
CA TYR A 322 -14.84 2.47 29.95
C TYR A 322 -15.75 1.28 30.24
N VAL A 323 -16.62 0.98 29.27
CA VAL A 323 -17.55 -0.15 29.32
C VAL A 323 -16.80 -1.48 29.34
N PHE A 324 -15.83 -1.63 28.45
CA PHE A 324 -15.05 -2.85 28.31
C PHE A 324 -13.61 -2.67 28.81
N ASP A 325 -13.03 -3.75 29.36
CA ASP A 325 -11.67 -3.75 29.88
C ASP A 325 -10.64 -4.02 28.76
N LEU A 326 -10.53 -3.07 27.83
CA LEU A 326 -9.61 -3.15 26.69
C LEU A 326 -8.50 -2.13 26.73
N VAL A 327 -8.71 -1.06 27.47
CA VAL A 327 -7.76 0.05 27.58
C VAL A 327 -7.67 0.51 29.04
N LYS A 328 -6.54 1.11 29.38
CA LYS A 328 -6.34 1.69 30.69
C LYS A 328 -7.33 2.84 30.93
N GLU A 329 -7.84 2.95 32.15
CA GLU A 329 -8.75 4.05 32.55
C GLU A 329 -8.11 5.44 32.34
N THR A 330 -6.78 5.51 32.41
CA THR A 330 -5.98 6.73 32.22
C THR A 330 -5.68 7.05 30.74
N LEU A 331 -6.20 6.26 29.78
CA LEU A 331 -5.93 6.51 28.36
C LEU A 331 -6.46 7.89 27.95
N ASP A 332 -5.56 8.74 27.49
CA ASP A 332 -5.92 9.99 26.83
C ASP A 332 -6.30 9.69 25.37
N LEU A 333 -7.54 10.04 25.00
CA LEU A 333 -8.05 9.82 23.64
C LEU A 333 -7.58 10.91 22.66
N ASP A 334 -7.08 12.04 23.17
CA ASP A 334 -6.52 13.13 22.38
C ASP A 334 -5.03 12.90 22.06
N ASP A 335 -4.36 12.04 22.84
CA ASP A 335 -3.02 11.55 22.49
C ASP A 335 -3.11 10.51 21.38
N ALA A 336 -2.82 10.94 20.14
CA ALA A 336 -2.87 10.10 18.95
C ALA A 336 -1.91 8.91 19.02
N GLU A 337 -0.76 9.04 19.72
CA GLU A 337 0.21 7.94 19.84
C GLU A 337 -0.24 6.90 20.88
N ALA A 338 -0.69 7.34 22.04
CA ALA A 338 -1.22 6.46 23.06
C ALA A 338 -2.46 5.70 22.54
N LEU A 339 -3.37 6.39 21.86
CA LEU A 339 -4.55 5.78 21.25
C LEU A 339 -4.18 4.77 20.15
N TYR A 340 -3.19 5.10 19.30
CA TYR A 340 -2.72 4.19 18.25
C TYR A 340 -2.12 2.90 18.85
N LYS A 341 -1.27 3.00 19.86
CA LYS A 341 -0.68 1.84 20.56
C LYS A 341 -1.75 1.01 21.26
N ALA A 342 -2.65 1.65 22.02
CA ALA A 342 -3.74 0.98 22.71
C ALA A 342 -4.65 0.22 21.74
N ARG A 343 -5.03 0.85 20.61
CA ARG A 343 -5.84 0.22 19.58
C ARG A 343 -5.16 -1.02 18.99
N ASN A 344 -3.89 -0.91 18.62
CA ASN A 344 -3.18 -2.04 18.01
C ASN A 344 -3.07 -3.21 18.98
N ASN A 345 -2.75 -2.94 20.26
CA ASN A 345 -2.66 -3.97 21.29
C ASN A 345 -4.03 -4.63 21.55
N ALA A 346 -5.07 -3.85 21.77
CA ALA A 346 -6.42 -4.37 21.98
C ALA A 346 -6.90 -5.19 20.80
N THR A 347 -6.74 -4.67 19.56
CA THR A 347 -7.14 -5.37 18.34
C THR A 347 -6.38 -6.68 18.19
N LYS A 348 -5.07 -6.69 18.46
CA LYS A 348 -4.25 -7.90 18.39
C LYS A 348 -4.72 -8.95 19.40
N CYS A 349 -4.88 -8.58 20.67
CA CYS A 349 -5.32 -9.49 21.73
C CYS A 349 -6.69 -10.11 21.43
N ILE A 350 -7.68 -9.29 21.07
CA ILE A 350 -9.02 -9.78 20.74
C ILE A 350 -8.96 -10.72 19.52
N ASN A 351 -8.34 -10.27 18.43
CA ASN A 351 -8.36 -11.05 17.19
C ASN A 351 -7.58 -12.36 17.32
N GLN A 352 -6.49 -12.39 18.08
CA GLN A 352 -5.79 -13.65 18.38
C GLN A 352 -6.69 -14.66 19.13
N SER A 353 -7.43 -14.19 20.12
CA SER A 353 -8.36 -15.05 20.86
C SER A 353 -9.55 -15.49 19.99
N LEU A 354 -10.12 -14.58 19.20
CA LEU A 354 -11.23 -14.92 18.29
C LEU A 354 -10.78 -15.88 17.18
N ALA A 355 -9.55 -15.75 16.68
CA ALA A 355 -9.02 -16.70 15.69
C ALA A 355 -8.97 -18.13 16.21
N VAL A 356 -8.54 -18.34 17.46
CA VAL A 356 -8.57 -19.66 18.13
C VAL A 356 -10.01 -20.18 18.23
N VAL A 357 -10.97 -19.32 18.58
CA VAL A 357 -12.38 -19.73 18.61
C VAL A 357 -12.87 -20.14 17.23
N GLY A 358 -12.56 -19.34 16.20
CA GLY A 358 -12.93 -19.64 14.81
C GLY A 358 -12.40 -21.00 14.35
N GLU A 359 -11.15 -21.30 14.68
CA GLU A 359 -10.52 -22.60 14.39
C GLU A 359 -11.24 -23.75 15.12
N GLN A 360 -11.53 -23.58 16.42
CA GLN A 360 -12.17 -24.60 17.23
C GLN A 360 -13.62 -24.94 16.79
N ILE A 361 -14.32 -23.96 16.22
CA ILE A 361 -15.67 -24.20 15.66
C ILE A 361 -15.66 -24.48 14.16
N GLY A 362 -14.47 -24.65 13.54
CA GLY A 362 -14.32 -25.05 12.14
C GLY A 362 -14.69 -23.96 11.12
N LEU A 363 -14.45 -22.68 11.43
CA LEU A 363 -14.67 -21.62 10.44
C LEU A 363 -13.65 -21.70 9.30
N PRO A 364 -14.07 -21.45 8.04
CA PRO A 364 -13.16 -21.45 6.90
C PRO A 364 -12.23 -20.22 6.84
N PHE A 365 -12.37 -19.28 7.77
CA PHE A 365 -11.57 -18.06 7.87
C PHE A 365 -11.23 -17.73 9.32
N SER A 366 -10.18 -16.92 9.50
CA SER A 366 -9.78 -16.43 10.82
C SER A 366 -10.80 -15.44 11.38
N LEU A 367 -11.49 -15.80 12.46
CA LEU A 367 -12.48 -14.95 13.12
C LEU A 367 -11.81 -13.69 13.69
N SER A 368 -12.43 -12.54 13.52
CA SER A 368 -11.94 -11.25 14.01
C SER A 368 -13.09 -10.31 14.34
N MET A 369 -12.83 -9.24 15.08
CA MET A 369 -13.84 -8.19 15.35
C MET A 369 -14.44 -7.59 14.08
N HIS A 370 -13.72 -7.62 12.96
CA HIS A 370 -14.25 -7.13 11.69
C HIS A 370 -15.32 -8.05 11.11
N ALA A 371 -15.24 -9.35 11.41
CA ALA A 371 -16.27 -10.31 11.02
C ALA A 371 -17.63 -9.99 11.65
N ALA A 372 -17.69 -9.48 12.89
CA ALA A 372 -18.94 -9.02 13.50
C ALA A 372 -19.63 -7.94 12.65
N ARG A 373 -18.84 -7.00 12.14
CA ARG A 373 -19.33 -5.90 11.30
C ARG A 373 -19.80 -6.40 9.92
N HIS A 374 -19.04 -7.28 9.28
CA HIS A 374 -19.44 -7.90 8.00
C HIS A 374 -20.72 -8.73 8.17
N SER A 375 -20.77 -9.55 9.22
CA SER A 375 -21.95 -10.36 9.51
C SER A 375 -23.20 -9.53 9.77
N PHE A 376 -23.07 -8.42 10.52
CA PHE A 376 -24.20 -7.50 10.71
C PHE A 376 -24.69 -6.91 9.38
N ALA A 377 -23.77 -6.44 8.53
CA ALA A 377 -24.11 -5.83 7.26
C ALA A 377 -24.85 -6.82 6.33
N VAL A 378 -24.30 -8.04 6.19
CA VAL A 378 -24.94 -9.10 5.39
C VAL A 378 -26.30 -9.49 5.98
N PHE A 379 -26.37 -9.69 7.28
CA PHE A 379 -27.63 -10.00 7.95
C PHE A 379 -28.69 -8.91 7.74
N ALA A 380 -28.31 -7.63 7.88
CA ALA A 380 -29.23 -6.51 7.70
C ALA A 380 -29.76 -6.41 6.26
N LEU A 381 -28.87 -6.59 5.27
CA LEU A 381 -29.26 -6.63 3.85
C LEU A 381 -30.19 -7.81 3.56
N ASN A 382 -29.89 -9.01 4.04
CA ASN A 382 -30.72 -10.20 3.87
C ASN A 382 -32.09 -10.07 4.57
N LYS A 383 -32.22 -9.16 5.54
CA LYS A 383 -33.48 -8.80 6.18
C LYS A 383 -34.22 -7.66 5.47
N GLY A 384 -33.75 -7.23 4.29
CA GLY A 384 -34.41 -6.24 3.46
C GLY A 384 -34.12 -4.78 3.84
N LEU A 385 -33.08 -4.50 4.67
CA LEU A 385 -32.65 -3.12 4.89
C LEU A 385 -31.97 -2.59 3.64
N SER A 386 -32.33 -1.39 3.22
CA SER A 386 -31.69 -0.77 2.05
C SER A 386 -30.20 -0.52 2.30
N MET A 387 -29.40 -0.54 1.25
CA MET A 387 -27.96 -0.28 1.28
C MET A 387 -27.62 1.05 1.96
N SER A 388 -28.44 2.09 1.75
CA SER A 388 -28.26 3.40 2.37
C SER A 388 -28.48 3.37 3.88
N VAL A 389 -29.47 2.62 4.35
CA VAL A 389 -29.73 2.43 5.80
C VAL A 389 -28.59 1.65 6.42
N VAL A 390 -28.15 0.55 5.81
CA VAL A 390 -27.01 -0.25 6.32
C VAL A 390 -25.74 0.60 6.35
N SER A 391 -25.46 1.39 5.32
CA SER A 391 -24.32 2.33 5.28
C SER A 391 -24.34 3.32 6.45
N ARG A 392 -25.51 3.88 6.74
CA ARG A 392 -25.71 4.81 7.88
C ARG A 392 -25.51 4.10 9.22
N LEU A 393 -26.07 2.92 9.42
CA LEU A 393 -25.92 2.12 10.65
C LEU A 393 -24.46 1.75 10.89
N LEU A 394 -23.73 1.40 9.83
CA LEU A 394 -22.29 1.14 9.89
C LEU A 394 -21.44 2.40 10.13
N GLY A 395 -22.00 3.60 9.94
CA GLY A 395 -21.26 4.87 10.03
C GLY A 395 -20.21 5.02 8.95
N HIS A 396 -20.55 4.67 7.69
CA HIS A 396 -19.73 4.96 6.52
C HIS A 396 -19.90 6.43 6.10
N GLY A 397 -18.85 7.01 5.53
CA GLY A 397 -18.90 8.39 5.04
C GLY A 397 -19.65 8.53 3.72
N SER A 398 -19.76 7.45 2.95
CA SER A 398 -20.44 7.34 1.66
C SER A 398 -21.03 5.93 1.52
N THR A 399 -22.09 5.81 0.72
CA THR A 399 -22.70 4.53 0.36
C THR A 399 -21.79 3.67 -0.49
N ASP A 400 -20.90 4.28 -1.29
CA ASP A 400 -19.96 3.59 -2.19
C ASP A 400 -19.10 2.54 -1.48
N VAL A 401 -18.72 2.81 -0.22
CA VAL A 401 -17.94 1.85 0.58
C VAL A 401 -18.78 0.61 0.89
N THR A 402 -20.07 0.79 1.20
CA THR A 402 -21.01 -0.30 1.49
C THR A 402 -21.31 -1.06 0.20
N GLU A 403 -21.57 -0.34 -0.86
CA GLU A 403 -21.89 -0.88 -2.18
C GLU A 403 -20.76 -1.75 -2.75
N LYS A 404 -19.52 -1.24 -2.75
CA LYS A 404 -18.33 -2.00 -3.19
C LYS A 404 -18.12 -3.31 -2.43
N VAL A 405 -18.45 -3.33 -1.14
CA VAL A 405 -18.22 -4.50 -0.28
C VAL A 405 -19.40 -5.47 -0.33
N TYR A 406 -20.65 -4.97 -0.43
CA TYR A 406 -21.84 -5.79 -0.21
C TYR A 406 -22.80 -5.87 -1.43
N ALA A 407 -22.50 -5.21 -2.57
CA ALA A 407 -23.36 -5.20 -3.76
C ALA A 407 -23.73 -6.60 -4.27
N ARG A 408 -22.87 -7.58 -4.07
CA ARG A 408 -23.10 -8.98 -4.47
C ARG A 408 -24.18 -9.71 -3.66
N PHE A 409 -24.57 -9.19 -2.48
CA PHE A 409 -25.71 -9.72 -1.71
C PHE A 409 -27.05 -9.15 -2.21
N LEU A 410 -27.01 -8.20 -3.15
CA LEU A 410 -28.19 -7.62 -3.78
C LEU A 410 -29.03 -8.61 -4.61
N PRO A 411 -28.48 -9.63 -5.32
CA PRO A 411 -29.33 -10.50 -6.15
C PRO A 411 -30.42 -11.23 -5.36
N GLU A 412 -30.10 -11.76 -4.17
CA GLU A 412 -31.11 -12.41 -3.31
C GLU A 412 -32.09 -11.38 -2.74
N THR A 413 -31.60 -10.22 -2.31
CA THR A 413 -32.42 -9.11 -1.83
C THR A 413 -33.28 -8.54 -2.94
N LEU A 414 -32.76 -8.35 -4.16
CA LEU A 414 -33.50 -7.89 -5.31
C LEU A 414 -34.60 -8.87 -5.71
N SER A 415 -34.34 -10.17 -5.68
CA SER A 415 -35.36 -11.19 -5.96
C SER A 415 -36.47 -11.15 -4.92
N ALA A 416 -36.14 -10.97 -3.65
CA ALA A 416 -37.15 -10.82 -2.60
C ALA A 416 -37.96 -9.51 -2.71
N GLU A 417 -37.31 -8.40 -3.06
CA GLU A 417 -37.96 -7.10 -3.28
C GLU A 417 -38.86 -7.14 -4.52
N VAL A 418 -38.41 -7.77 -5.61
CA VAL A 418 -39.25 -7.97 -6.83
C VAL A 418 -40.40 -8.88 -6.53
N ALA A 419 -40.28 -9.92 -5.70
CA ALA A 419 -41.40 -10.75 -5.26
C ALA A 419 -42.41 -9.93 -4.45
N ARG A 420 -41.97 -9.09 -3.51
CA ARG A 420 -42.84 -8.16 -2.77
C ARG A 420 -43.55 -7.19 -3.68
N LEU A 421 -42.84 -6.58 -4.65
CA LEU A 421 -43.42 -5.69 -5.63
C LEU A 421 -44.49 -6.39 -6.50
N LYS A 422 -44.28 -7.66 -6.85
CA LYS A 422 -45.29 -8.45 -7.57
C LYS A 422 -46.56 -8.59 -6.74
N ASP A 423 -46.45 -8.91 -5.46
CA ASP A 423 -47.61 -9.05 -4.57
C ASP A 423 -48.37 -7.71 -4.39
N GLU A 424 -47.65 -6.59 -4.33
CA GLU A 424 -48.22 -5.23 -4.22
C GLU A 424 -48.78 -4.72 -5.58
N LEU A 425 -48.20 -5.12 -6.70
CA LEU A 425 -48.59 -4.71 -8.04
C LEU A 425 -49.68 -5.61 -8.67
N THR A 426 -49.94 -6.79 -8.13
CA THR A 426 -50.98 -7.71 -8.59
C THR A 426 -52.37 -7.05 -8.68
N PRO A 427 -52.74 -6.06 -7.81
CA PRO A 427 -54.01 -5.31 -8.01
C PRO A 427 -53.99 -4.31 -9.18
N LEU A 428 -52.80 -4.04 -9.75
CA LEU A 428 -52.59 -3.09 -10.85
C LEU A 428 -52.43 -3.81 -12.19
N GLU A 429 -53.06 -4.97 -12.40
CA GLU A 429 -53.13 -5.60 -13.71
C GLU A 429 -53.73 -4.61 -14.71
N ILE A 430 -52.85 -3.83 -15.30
CA ILE A 430 -53.11 -3.08 -16.49
C ILE A 430 -52.75 -3.97 -17.67
N ILE A 431 -53.78 -4.67 -18.22
CA ILE A 431 -53.92 -5.23 -19.56
C ILE A 431 -52.72 -5.99 -20.12
#